data_20d916242c17c460446cedca4f5715fb
#
_entry.id   20d916242c17c460446cedca4f5715fb
#
_cell.length_a   1.000
_cell.length_b   1.000
_cell.length_c   1.000
_cell.angle_alpha   90.00
_cell.angle_beta   90.00
_cell.angle_gamma   90.00
#
_symmetry.space_group_name_H-M   'P 1'
#
loop_
_entity.id
_entity.type
_entity.pdbx_description
1 polymer ?
#
loop_
_entity_poly.entity_id
_entity_poly.type
_entity_poly.pdbx_seq_one_letter_code
_entity_poly.pdbx_strand_id
1 'polypeptide(L)'
;TDASDALTEAGFSPTRFAYPYGEYDLALTEIIRSLGLQGFGQQSGAIGPMSNPALLPRYPLAGVYVGESAFRDKLRSLALPIKHPDIDPLVSENLKPALLLDFVNPNVNTSRLTCYGPGGVMQISEEARGRVSITPASELPIGRSRYNCTLPKGNRYHWFSQLWMRKKTDGSWYQEP
;
A
#
# COMPACT_ATOMS: atom_id res chain seq x y z
N THR A 1 7.30 19.77 -15.30
CA THR A 1 7.65 18.61 -16.17
C THR A 1 6.81 18.68 -17.44
N ASP A 2 7.27 18.12 -18.54
CA ASP A 2 6.63 18.21 -19.87
C ASP A 2 5.13 17.88 -19.83
N ALA A 3 4.73 16.83 -19.11
CA ALA A 3 3.31 16.46 -18.96
C ALA A 3 2.51 17.50 -18.15
N SER A 4 3.09 18.05 -17.09
CA SER A 4 2.46 19.08 -16.29
C SER A 4 2.32 20.38 -17.08
N ASP A 5 3.34 20.72 -17.86
CA ASP A 5 3.39 21.93 -18.69
C ASP A 5 2.34 21.83 -19.80
N ALA A 6 2.26 20.70 -20.49
CA ALA A 6 1.25 20.42 -21.50
C ALA A 6 -0.19 20.50 -20.96
N LEU A 7 -0.43 19.98 -19.74
CA LEU A 7 -1.73 20.10 -19.08
C LEU A 7 -2.06 21.56 -18.73
N THR A 8 -1.07 22.32 -18.28
CA THR A 8 -1.24 23.74 -17.93
C THR A 8 -1.53 24.57 -19.18
N GLU A 9 -0.83 24.33 -20.27
CA GLU A 9 -1.10 24.95 -21.58
C GLU A 9 -2.51 24.63 -22.09
N ALA A 10 -3.01 23.42 -21.81
CA ALA A 10 -4.38 23.01 -22.10
C ALA A 10 -5.44 23.59 -21.14
N GLY A 11 -5.04 24.43 -20.18
CA GLY A 11 -5.94 25.08 -19.23
C GLY A 11 -6.27 24.26 -17.98
N PHE A 12 -5.55 23.16 -17.70
CA PHE A 12 -5.72 22.36 -16.50
C PHE A 12 -4.69 22.75 -15.43
N SER A 13 -5.06 22.54 -14.15
CA SER A 13 -4.15 22.71 -13.01
C SER A 13 -4.00 21.36 -12.29
N PRO A 14 -3.06 20.51 -12.72
CA PRO A 14 -2.92 19.18 -12.15
C PRO A 14 -2.46 19.27 -10.68
N THR A 15 -3.23 18.66 -9.80
CA THR A 15 -2.92 18.55 -8.36
C THR A 15 -2.76 17.10 -7.91
N ARG A 16 -2.94 16.15 -8.82
CA ARG A 16 -2.97 14.72 -8.54
C ARG A 16 -2.14 13.96 -9.56
N PHE A 17 -1.49 12.92 -9.08
CA PHE A 17 -0.68 12.02 -9.88
C PHE A 17 -1.09 10.56 -9.60
N ALA A 18 -1.29 9.76 -10.63
CA ALA A 18 -1.49 8.32 -10.49
C ALA A 18 -0.21 7.61 -10.93
N TYR A 19 0.37 6.82 -10.02
CA TYR A 19 1.55 6.01 -10.37
C TYR A 19 1.19 5.03 -11.47
N PRO A 20 1.91 5.01 -12.61
CA PRO A 20 1.72 4.00 -13.65
C PRO A 20 1.80 2.59 -13.05
N TYR A 21 0.83 1.76 -13.34
CA TYR A 21 0.68 0.41 -12.76
C TYR A 21 0.66 0.36 -11.22
N GLY A 22 0.62 1.51 -10.55
CA GLY A 22 0.73 1.64 -9.09
C GLY A 22 2.14 1.39 -8.56
N GLU A 23 3.14 1.39 -9.41
CA GLU A 23 4.54 1.16 -9.09
C GLU A 23 5.22 2.45 -8.67
N TYR A 24 5.99 2.38 -7.61
CA TYR A 24 6.73 3.51 -7.05
C TYR A 24 8.00 3.01 -6.33
N ASP A 25 8.90 3.92 -6.09
CA ASP A 25 10.00 3.82 -5.13
C ASP A 25 10.01 5.06 -4.23
N LEU A 26 10.89 5.08 -3.25
CA LEU A 26 10.98 6.22 -2.34
C LEU A 26 11.42 7.51 -3.06
N ALA A 27 12.30 7.40 -4.07
CA ALA A 27 12.77 8.55 -4.82
C ALA A 27 11.63 9.21 -5.61
N LEU A 28 10.80 8.41 -6.27
CA LEU A 28 9.64 8.91 -7.00
C LEU A 28 8.58 9.52 -6.07
N THR A 29 8.34 8.92 -4.90
CA THR A 29 7.41 9.50 -3.92
C THR A 29 7.90 10.85 -3.41
N GLU A 30 9.22 11.03 -3.25
CA GLU A 30 9.79 12.32 -2.85
C GLU A 30 9.63 13.38 -3.96
N ILE A 31 9.80 13.00 -5.23
CA ILE A 31 9.54 13.89 -6.37
C ILE A 31 8.07 14.35 -6.35
N ILE A 32 7.12 13.43 -6.18
CA ILE A 32 5.68 13.78 -6.12
C ILE A 32 5.40 14.73 -4.96
N ARG A 33 6.02 14.49 -3.79
CA ARG A 33 5.91 15.37 -2.63
C ARG A 33 6.48 16.76 -2.90
N SER A 34 7.66 16.85 -3.50
CA SER A 34 8.31 18.12 -3.82
C SER A 34 7.54 18.97 -4.84
N LEU A 35 6.77 18.33 -5.71
CA LEU A 35 5.88 18.99 -6.67
C LEU A 35 4.53 19.42 -6.04
N GLY A 36 4.30 19.13 -4.77
CA GLY A 36 3.05 19.43 -4.08
C GLY A 36 1.84 18.62 -4.58
N LEU A 37 2.08 17.49 -5.26
CA LEU A 37 1.04 16.65 -5.83
C LEU A 37 0.57 15.59 -4.81
N GLN A 38 -0.71 15.21 -4.92
CA GLN A 38 -1.22 13.99 -4.28
C GLN A 38 -0.95 12.79 -5.20
N GLY A 39 -0.20 11.79 -4.68
CA GLY A 39 0.11 10.57 -5.41
C GLY A 39 -0.88 9.44 -5.09
N PHE A 40 -1.35 8.72 -6.10
CA PHE A 40 -2.26 7.59 -5.94
C PHE A 40 -1.62 6.31 -6.49
N GLY A 41 -1.37 5.36 -5.59
CA GLY A 41 -0.92 4.02 -5.94
C GLY A 41 -2.08 3.08 -6.33
N GLN A 42 -1.81 1.77 -6.39
CA GLN A 42 -2.83 0.72 -6.57
C GLN A 42 -2.95 -0.21 -5.35
N GLN A 43 -2.26 0.08 -4.25
CA GLN A 43 -2.46 -0.61 -2.99
C GLN A 43 -3.85 -0.29 -2.43
N SER A 44 -4.54 -1.32 -1.94
CA SER A 44 -5.89 -1.18 -1.37
C SER A 44 -5.82 -0.55 0.02
N GLY A 45 -6.76 0.32 0.34
CA GLY A 45 -6.84 0.91 1.67
C GLY A 45 -7.76 2.13 1.71
N ALA A 46 -8.13 2.54 2.91
CA ALA A 46 -8.81 3.80 3.15
C ALA A 46 -7.77 4.91 3.44
N ILE A 47 -8.11 6.13 3.06
CA ILE A 47 -7.33 7.32 3.39
C ILE A 47 -7.71 7.77 4.81
N GLY A 48 -6.71 8.15 5.61
CA GLY A 48 -6.89 8.64 6.97
C GLY A 48 -5.85 9.71 7.34
N PRO A 49 -5.90 10.23 8.56
CA PRO A 49 -5.04 11.34 8.99
C PRO A 49 -3.53 11.04 8.90
N MET A 50 -3.15 9.77 8.96
CA MET A 50 -1.74 9.34 8.90
C MET A 50 -1.33 8.84 7.51
N SER A 51 -2.20 8.94 6.50
CA SER A 51 -1.85 8.55 5.14
C SER A 51 -0.79 9.48 4.55
N ASN A 52 0.17 8.92 3.82
CA ASN A 52 1.16 9.71 3.09
C ASN A 52 0.49 10.36 1.86
N PRO A 53 0.40 11.69 1.75
CA PRO A 53 -0.25 12.34 0.61
C PRO A 53 0.39 12.03 -0.74
N ALA A 54 1.70 11.73 -0.76
CA ALA A 54 2.39 11.33 -1.98
C ALA A 54 2.15 9.86 -2.36
N LEU A 55 1.46 9.07 -1.51
CA LEU A 55 1.23 7.64 -1.74
C LEU A 55 -0.12 7.19 -1.17
N LEU A 56 -1.20 7.72 -1.69
CA LEU A 56 -2.55 7.40 -1.26
C LEU A 56 -3.02 6.07 -1.85
N PRO A 57 -3.71 5.23 -1.05
CA PRO A 57 -4.29 3.99 -1.53
C PRO A 57 -5.56 4.25 -2.35
N ARG A 58 -5.99 3.25 -3.13
CA ARG A 58 -7.28 3.24 -3.83
C ARG A 58 -7.85 1.84 -3.93
N TYR A 59 -9.17 1.72 -3.95
CA TYR A 59 -9.83 0.44 -4.15
C TYR A 59 -10.16 0.20 -5.63
N PRO A 60 -9.91 -1.00 -6.17
CA PRO A 60 -10.41 -1.37 -7.48
C PRO A 60 -11.95 -1.52 -7.42
N LEU A 61 -12.62 -1.04 -8.47
CA LEU A 61 -14.07 -1.20 -8.70
C LEU A 61 -14.31 -1.81 -10.09
N ALA A 62 -13.60 -2.90 -10.40
CA ALA A 62 -13.68 -3.61 -11.67
C ALA A 62 -13.67 -5.13 -11.44
N GLY A 63 -14.12 -5.90 -12.41
CA GLY A 63 -14.13 -7.36 -12.37
C GLY A 63 -14.89 -7.89 -11.16
N VAL A 64 -14.30 -8.80 -10.42
CA VAL A 64 -14.89 -9.43 -9.21
C VAL A 64 -15.13 -8.45 -8.04
N TYR A 65 -14.69 -7.22 -8.15
CA TYR A 65 -14.78 -6.21 -7.09
C TYR A 65 -15.95 -5.23 -7.25
N VAL A 66 -16.82 -5.39 -8.25
CA VAL A 66 -17.97 -4.49 -8.52
C VAL A 66 -19.23 -4.82 -7.74
N GLY A 67 -19.28 -5.94 -7.02
CA GLY A 67 -20.47 -6.35 -6.26
C GLY A 67 -20.84 -5.32 -5.17
N GLU A 68 -22.14 -5.12 -4.96
CA GLU A 68 -22.67 -4.13 -3.99
C GLU A 68 -22.12 -4.36 -2.58
N SER A 69 -22.04 -5.61 -2.12
CA SER A 69 -21.46 -5.94 -0.81
C SER A 69 -19.99 -5.50 -0.72
N ALA A 70 -19.18 -5.86 -1.74
CA ALA A 70 -17.77 -5.47 -1.79
C ALA A 70 -17.59 -3.94 -1.82
N PHE A 71 -18.48 -3.22 -2.50
CA PHE A 71 -18.48 -1.77 -2.52
C PHE A 71 -18.82 -1.18 -1.14
N ARG A 72 -19.86 -1.68 -0.49
CA ARG A 72 -20.24 -1.27 0.88
C ARG A 72 -19.11 -1.48 1.89
N ASP A 73 -18.42 -2.61 1.82
CA ASP A 73 -17.30 -2.92 2.72
C ASP A 73 -16.16 -1.92 2.53
N LYS A 74 -15.83 -1.57 1.28
CA LYS A 74 -14.82 -0.55 0.97
C LYS A 74 -15.22 0.83 1.48
N LEU A 75 -16.47 1.26 1.26
CA LEU A 75 -16.97 2.54 1.77
C LEU A 75 -16.95 2.62 3.31
N ARG A 76 -17.10 1.50 3.99
CA ARG A 76 -17.10 1.42 5.46
C ARG A 76 -15.72 1.17 6.04
N SER A 77 -14.71 0.92 5.21
CA SER A 77 -13.34 0.69 5.67
C SER A 77 -12.74 1.94 6.31
N LEU A 78 -11.76 1.74 7.16
CA LEU A 78 -10.99 2.76 7.86
C LEU A 78 -9.51 2.58 7.54
N ALA A 79 -8.75 3.65 7.48
CA ALA A 79 -7.30 3.56 7.45
C ALA A 79 -6.80 2.86 8.73
N LEU A 80 -5.84 1.94 8.58
CA LEU A 80 -5.20 1.34 9.75
C LEU A 80 -4.46 2.45 10.52
N PRO A 81 -4.64 2.57 11.84
CA PRO A 81 -4.10 3.68 12.62
C PRO A 81 -2.61 3.47 12.95
N ILE A 82 -1.79 3.43 11.91
CA ILE A 82 -0.33 3.27 11.96
C ILE A 82 0.37 4.52 11.49
N LYS A 83 1.62 4.71 11.92
CA LYS A 83 2.55 5.59 11.23
C LYS A 83 2.83 4.99 9.86
N HIS A 84 2.75 5.79 8.80
CA HIS A 84 3.00 5.26 7.46
C HIS A 84 4.45 4.74 7.38
N PRO A 85 4.67 3.48 7.00
CA PRO A 85 6.02 2.96 6.86
C PRO A 85 6.68 3.56 5.61
N ASP A 86 7.85 4.17 5.77
CA ASP A 86 8.68 4.65 4.66
C ASP A 86 9.58 3.49 4.19
N ILE A 87 9.00 2.59 3.41
CA ILE A 87 9.65 1.38 2.91
C ILE A 87 9.74 1.45 1.40
N ASP A 88 10.96 1.24 0.86
CA ASP A 88 11.11 1.02 -0.57
C ASP A 88 10.46 -0.32 -0.94
N PRO A 89 9.49 -0.33 -1.85
CA PRO A 89 8.83 -1.57 -2.24
C PRO A 89 9.69 -2.48 -3.13
N LEU A 90 10.82 -1.98 -3.65
CA LEU A 90 11.71 -2.77 -4.50
C LEU A 90 12.56 -3.73 -3.67
N VAL A 91 12.41 -5.02 -3.94
CA VAL A 91 13.11 -6.10 -3.22
C VAL A 91 14.16 -6.73 -4.12
N SER A 92 15.41 -6.78 -3.64
CA SER A 92 16.55 -7.39 -4.35
C SER A 92 17.12 -8.60 -3.62
N GLU A 93 17.31 -8.55 -2.33
CA GLU A 93 18.04 -9.56 -1.56
C GLU A 93 17.12 -10.36 -0.64
N ASN A 94 16.36 -9.70 0.22
CA ASN A 94 15.46 -10.37 1.15
C ASN A 94 14.10 -10.62 0.48
N LEU A 95 13.90 -11.84 0.00
CA LEU A 95 12.67 -12.22 -0.70
C LEU A 95 11.47 -12.49 0.24
N LYS A 96 11.67 -12.42 1.55
CA LYS A 96 10.62 -12.47 2.58
C LYS A 96 10.70 -11.23 3.48
N PRO A 97 10.55 -10.01 2.92
CA PRO A 97 10.70 -8.80 3.70
C PRO A 97 9.67 -8.76 4.83
N ALA A 98 10.13 -8.51 6.04
CA ALA A 98 9.25 -8.23 7.16
C ALA A 98 8.67 -6.83 7.04
N LEU A 99 7.35 -6.70 7.23
CA LEU A 99 6.67 -5.42 7.32
C LEU A 99 6.50 -5.04 8.80
N LEU A 100 7.14 -3.96 9.21
CA LEU A 100 6.96 -3.41 10.56
C LEU A 100 5.84 -2.38 10.55
N LEU A 101 4.87 -2.54 11.43
CA LEU A 101 3.78 -1.59 11.63
C LEU A 101 3.85 -0.99 13.03
N ASP A 102 4.01 0.32 13.10
CA ASP A 102 3.95 1.10 14.33
C ASP A 102 2.56 1.72 14.48
N PHE A 103 1.78 1.24 15.44
CA PHE A 103 0.47 1.81 15.74
C PHE A 103 0.61 3.16 16.44
N VAL A 104 -0.19 4.15 16.04
CA VAL A 104 -0.22 5.49 16.65
C VAL A 104 -0.58 5.41 18.14
N ASN A 105 -1.55 4.56 18.47
CA ASN A 105 -1.87 4.23 19.86
C ASN A 105 -1.20 2.90 20.21
N PRO A 106 -0.19 2.87 21.11
CA PRO A 106 0.48 1.64 21.49
C PRO A 106 -0.41 0.66 22.27
N ASN A 107 -1.59 1.10 22.73
CA ASN A 107 -2.55 0.24 23.45
C ASN A 107 -3.60 -0.39 22.52
N VAL A 108 -3.45 -0.26 21.19
CA VAL A 108 -4.37 -0.91 20.26
C VAL A 108 -4.31 -2.43 20.44
N ASN A 109 -5.48 -3.07 20.48
CA ASN A 109 -5.54 -4.54 20.54
C ASN A 109 -5.29 -5.10 19.13
N THR A 110 -4.11 -5.68 18.92
CA THR A 110 -3.67 -6.27 17.65
C THR A 110 -4.01 -7.77 17.53
N SER A 111 -4.61 -8.41 18.55
CA SER A 111 -4.88 -9.85 18.55
C SER A 111 -5.76 -10.34 17.40
N ARG A 112 -6.55 -9.44 16.81
CA ARG A 112 -7.41 -9.69 15.63
C ARG A 112 -6.85 -9.11 14.32
N LEU A 113 -5.62 -8.60 14.34
CA LEU A 113 -4.94 -8.21 13.11
C LEU A 113 -4.71 -9.45 12.27
N THR A 114 -5.10 -9.38 11.02
CA THR A 114 -4.87 -10.46 10.07
C THR A 114 -4.25 -9.89 8.81
N CYS A 115 -3.17 -10.50 8.35
CA CYS A 115 -2.47 -10.09 7.14
C CYS A 115 -2.37 -11.26 6.16
N TYR A 116 -2.54 -10.97 4.88
CA TYR A 116 -2.42 -11.91 3.79
C TYR A 116 -1.36 -11.42 2.80
N GLY A 117 -0.58 -12.35 2.30
CA GLY A 117 0.46 -12.09 1.31
C GLY A 117 0.82 -13.36 0.55
N PRO A 118 1.98 -13.42 -0.09
CA PRO A 118 2.48 -14.63 -0.73
C PRO A 118 2.50 -15.82 0.22
N GLY A 119 1.87 -16.92 -0.20
CA GLY A 119 1.69 -18.12 0.62
C GLY A 119 0.45 -18.10 1.53
N GLY A 120 -0.37 -17.06 1.53
CA GLY A 120 -1.63 -16.98 2.28
C GLY A 120 -1.56 -16.14 3.55
N VAL A 121 -2.04 -16.68 4.69
CA VAL A 121 -2.01 -15.99 5.98
C VAL A 121 -0.57 -15.79 6.45
N MET A 122 -0.25 -14.57 6.86
CA MET A 122 1.09 -14.17 7.28
C MET A 122 1.28 -14.36 8.79
N GLN A 123 2.53 -14.59 9.20
CA GLN A 123 2.89 -14.62 10.60
C GLN A 123 2.98 -13.19 11.14
N ILE A 124 2.42 -12.97 12.32
CA ILE A 124 2.46 -11.69 13.04
C ILE A 124 3.11 -11.94 14.40
N SER A 125 4.14 -11.16 14.71
CA SER A 125 4.81 -11.16 16.02
C SER A 125 4.77 -9.76 16.62
N GLU A 126 4.55 -9.65 17.92
CA GLU A 126 4.68 -8.39 18.64
C GLU A 126 6.15 -8.16 19.00
N GLU A 127 6.74 -7.09 18.44
CA GLU A 127 8.14 -6.72 18.69
C GLU A 127 8.25 -5.80 19.92
N ALA A 128 7.24 -4.96 20.12
CA ALA A 128 7.09 -4.08 21.26
C ALA A 128 5.63 -3.63 21.35
N ARG A 129 5.28 -2.99 22.45
CA ARG A 129 3.92 -2.46 22.66
C ARG A 129 3.53 -1.50 21.53
N GLY A 130 2.54 -1.89 20.74
CA GLY A 130 2.07 -1.13 19.58
C GLY A 130 2.95 -1.25 18.35
N ARG A 131 3.92 -2.16 18.32
CA ARG A 131 4.75 -2.49 17.16
C ARG A 131 4.63 -3.97 16.83
N VAL A 132 4.28 -4.28 15.60
CA VAL A 132 4.19 -5.66 15.11
C VAL A 132 5.06 -5.85 13.88
N SER A 133 5.63 -7.04 13.76
CA SER A 133 6.35 -7.53 12.57
C SER A 133 5.47 -8.53 11.85
N ILE A 134 5.37 -8.41 10.54
CA ILE A 134 4.53 -9.23 9.68
C ILE A 134 5.41 -9.88 8.62
N THR A 135 5.48 -11.22 8.61
CA THR A 135 6.36 -11.99 7.72
C THR A 135 5.53 -12.91 6.81
N PRO A 136 5.79 -12.95 5.51
CA PRO A 136 5.05 -13.79 4.57
C PRO A 136 5.40 -15.27 4.76
N ALA A 137 4.43 -16.15 4.48
CA ALA A 137 4.64 -17.60 4.52
C ALA A 137 5.61 -18.07 3.42
N SER A 138 5.55 -17.45 2.24
CA SER A 138 6.40 -17.75 1.09
C SER A 138 7.18 -16.54 0.62
N GLU A 139 8.24 -16.77 -0.18
CA GLU A 139 8.95 -15.70 -0.86
C GLU A 139 8.04 -14.91 -1.79
N LEU A 140 8.37 -13.64 -1.99
CA LEU A 140 7.73 -12.82 -3.01
C LEU A 140 7.97 -13.44 -4.41
N PRO A 141 6.94 -13.66 -5.22
CA PRO A 141 7.12 -14.03 -6.62
C PRO A 141 7.74 -12.86 -7.40
N ILE A 142 8.32 -13.17 -8.56
CA ILE A 142 8.73 -12.13 -9.51
C ILE A 142 7.50 -11.31 -9.89
N GLY A 143 7.65 -10.00 -9.97
CA GLY A 143 6.56 -9.09 -10.25
C GLY A 143 6.06 -8.37 -9.01
N ARG A 144 4.79 -7.97 -9.05
CA ARG A 144 4.13 -7.24 -7.97
C ARG A 144 3.45 -8.17 -6.99
N SER A 145 3.65 -7.90 -5.72
CA SER A 145 2.97 -8.57 -4.60
C SER A 145 2.42 -7.53 -3.63
N ARG A 146 1.48 -7.93 -2.80
CA ARG A 146 0.94 -7.07 -1.75
C ARG A 146 0.81 -7.84 -0.45
N TYR A 147 1.09 -7.15 0.66
CA TYR A 147 0.64 -7.55 1.97
C TYR A 147 -0.61 -6.75 2.29
N ASN A 148 -1.70 -7.44 2.58
CA ASN A 148 -2.98 -6.83 2.87
C ASN A 148 -3.34 -7.14 4.32
N CYS A 149 -3.45 -6.10 5.15
CA CYS A 149 -3.74 -6.22 6.56
C CYS A 149 -5.10 -5.63 6.90
N THR A 150 -5.87 -6.33 7.73
CA THR A 150 -7.14 -5.87 8.25
C THR A 150 -7.21 -6.03 9.75
N LEU A 151 -7.85 -5.06 10.43
CA LEU A 151 -8.12 -5.10 11.85
C LEU A 151 -9.58 -4.72 12.10
N PRO A 152 -10.43 -5.63 12.61
CA PRO A 152 -11.83 -5.35 12.88
C PRO A 152 -12.02 -4.22 13.92
N LYS A 153 -13.02 -3.36 13.69
CA LYS A 153 -13.46 -2.31 14.61
C LYS A 153 -14.99 -2.21 14.61
N GLY A 154 -15.64 -2.85 15.58
CA GLY A 154 -17.08 -2.98 15.60
C GLY A 154 -17.58 -3.68 14.34
N ASN A 155 -18.45 -3.01 13.57
CA ASN A 155 -18.99 -3.50 12.28
C ASN A 155 -18.21 -2.97 11.07
N ARG A 156 -16.99 -2.46 11.25
CA ARG A 156 -16.09 -1.92 10.22
C ARG A 156 -14.74 -2.61 10.29
N TYR A 157 -13.87 -2.30 9.32
CA TYR A 157 -12.50 -2.80 9.25
C TYR A 157 -11.54 -1.66 9.02
N HIS A 158 -10.45 -1.63 9.76
CA HIS A 158 -9.25 -0.94 9.32
C HIS A 158 -8.59 -1.75 8.21
N TRP A 159 -8.05 -1.07 7.20
CA TRP A 159 -7.40 -1.69 6.06
C TRP A 159 -6.11 -0.97 5.71
N PHE A 160 -5.07 -1.74 5.44
CA PHE A 160 -3.78 -1.27 4.96
C PHE A 160 -3.19 -2.28 3.99
N SER A 161 -2.52 -1.80 2.94
CA SER A 161 -1.77 -2.65 2.03
C SER A 161 -0.39 -2.06 1.75
N GLN A 162 0.64 -2.92 1.72
CA GLN A 162 1.99 -2.61 1.29
C GLN A 162 2.26 -3.27 -0.06
N LEU A 163 2.73 -2.50 -1.04
CA LEU A 163 3.24 -3.01 -2.32
C LEU A 163 4.65 -3.55 -2.12
N TRP A 164 4.96 -4.63 -2.83
CA TRP A 164 6.31 -5.15 -3.03
C TRP A 164 6.54 -5.42 -4.51
N MET A 165 7.74 -5.14 -4.99
CA MET A 165 8.15 -5.38 -6.38
C MET A 165 9.44 -6.20 -6.40
N ARG A 166 9.44 -7.31 -7.12
CA ARG A 166 10.63 -8.16 -7.31
C ARG A 166 10.98 -8.24 -8.79
N LYS A 167 12.18 -7.83 -9.14
CA LYS A 167 12.74 -8.00 -10.48
C LYS A 167 13.01 -9.47 -10.78
N LYS A 168 13.26 -9.79 -12.05
CA LYS A 168 13.77 -11.09 -12.46
C LYS A 168 15.19 -11.31 -11.92
N THR A 169 15.65 -12.55 -11.93
CA THR A 169 16.98 -12.93 -11.41
C THR A 169 18.13 -12.31 -12.21
N ASP A 170 17.91 -11.95 -13.46
CA ASP A 170 18.86 -11.22 -14.31
C ASP A 170 18.85 -9.69 -14.08
N GLY A 171 18.05 -9.21 -13.12
CA GLY A 171 17.91 -7.79 -12.79
C GLY A 171 16.98 -7.01 -13.72
N SER A 172 16.44 -7.64 -14.76
CA SER A 172 15.46 -7.01 -15.65
C SER A 172 14.10 -6.88 -14.99
N TRP A 173 13.30 -5.91 -15.46
CA TRP A 173 11.91 -5.78 -15.04
C TRP A 173 11.07 -6.94 -15.59
N TYR A 174 10.09 -7.35 -14.79
CA TYR A 174 9.06 -8.28 -15.26
C TYR A 174 8.19 -7.59 -16.33
N GLN A 175 7.73 -8.38 -17.29
CA GLN A 175 6.70 -7.92 -18.23
C GLN A 175 5.33 -8.23 -17.59
N GLU A 176 4.42 -7.27 -17.64
CA GLU A 176 3.03 -7.52 -17.31
C GLU A 176 2.35 -8.26 -18.48
N PRO A 177 1.44 -9.18 -18.17
CA PRO A 177 0.64 -9.85 -19.19
C PRO A 177 -0.33 -8.87 -19.88
#